data_07330b1fd3fede6f7a0ab2eb57a53b1c
#
_entry.id   07330b1fd3fede6f7a0ab2eb57a53b1c
#
_cell.length_a   1.000
_cell.length_b   1.000
_cell.length_c   1.000
_cell.angle_alpha   90.00
_cell.angle_beta   90.00
_cell.angle_gamma   90.00
#
_symmetry.space_group_name_H-M   'P 1'
#
loop_
_entity.id
_entity.type
_entity.pdbx_description
1 polymer ?
#
loop_
_entity_poly.entity_id
_entity_poly.type
_entity_poly.pdbx_seq_one_letter_code
_entity_poly.pdbx_strand_id
1 'polypeptide(L)'
;DRVRGEITGGDRALISSLEGFEDLQLIGRLQLEDNGIKADDVVFAVTEGGETSAVIGTARRGAEVNDNEPDKTWFVYNNPDAVLLPFERSRTVIEHPGITKINLATGPQSITGSTRMQATTTSLYALGVVMEDALRSLLSPLLGAEEMRELGFVEGADIASRLHDFAGLQRTVAATAPVVAAWTDAEAGTYTRDRHATYLAKRALMPVFVDVTERAPTFRLSPLDRTDATERRSWIQVWTPVDDADEAWQALLHRPFRGLDPARYGQPFQQQIEDPYLRRSALNSLALAGEEQQRLYDLSFSQE
;
A
#
# COMPACT_ATOMS: atom_id res chain seq x y z
N ASP A 1 -15.65 -10.53 -0.40
CA ASP A 1 -15.22 -9.42 0.46
C ASP A 1 -15.98 -8.14 0.08
N ARG A 2 -16.41 -7.34 1.10
CA ARG A 2 -17.04 -6.03 0.86
C ARG A 2 -16.02 -4.90 0.70
N VAL A 3 -14.83 -5.09 1.23
CA VAL A 3 -13.69 -4.18 1.09
C VAL A 3 -12.50 -4.98 0.60
N ARG A 4 -11.81 -4.47 -0.38
CA ARG A 4 -10.64 -5.11 -0.97
C ARG A 4 -9.52 -4.10 -1.15
N GLY A 5 -8.35 -4.40 -0.59
CA GLY A 5 -7.11 -3.67 -0.84
C GLY A 5 -6.27 -4.38 -1.89
N GLU A 6 -5.75 -3.60 -2.84
CA GLU A 6 -4.86 -4.10 -3.88
C GLU A 6 -3.65 -3.20 -4.02
N ILE A 7 -2.51 -3.80 -4.25
CA ILE A 7 -1.26 -3.09 -4.60
C ILE A 7 -0.87 -3.40 -6.04
N THR A 8 -0.31 -2.44 -6.73
CA THR A 8 0.18 -2.65 -8.10
C THR A 8 1.25 -3.75 -8.12
N GLY A 9 0.98 -4.81 -8.88
CA GLY A 9 1.85 -5.99 -8.95
C GLY A 9 1.47 -7.13 -8.00
N GLY A 10 0.34 -7.01 -7.27
CA GLY A 10 -0.11 -8.02 -6.31
C GLY A 10 0.74 -8.02 -5.02
N ASP A 11 0.51 -8.98 -4.15
CA ASP A 11 1.14 -9.02 -2.82
C ASP A 11 2.67 -9.21 -2.87
N ARG A 12 3.21 -9.69 -3.98
CA ARG A 12 4.65 -9.75 -4.19
C ARG A 12 5.31 -8.37 -4.14
N ALA A 13 4.58 -7.31 -4.53
CA ALA A 13 5.06 -5.94 -4.46
C ALA A 13 5.25 -5.44 -3.02
N LEU A 14 4.65 -6.10 -2.03
CA LEU A 14 4.91 -5.83 -0.61
C LEU A 14 6.31 -6.27 -0.19
N ILE A 15 6.91 -7.27 -0.84
CA ILE A 15 8.26 -7.78 -0.54
C ILE A 15 9.34 -6.89 -1.16
N SER A 16 9.14 -6.51 -2.41
CA SER A 16 9.94 -5.48 -3.09
C SER A 16 9.16 -4.95 -4.27
N SER A 17 9.31 -3.66 -4.57
CA SER A 17 8.64 -3.02 -5.70
C SER A 17 8.93 -3.79 -7.00
N LEU A 18 7.92 -3.85 -7.86
CA LEU A 18 8.03 -4.41 -9.21
C LEU A 18 8.20 -3.24 -10.19
N GLU A 19 9.44 -2.79 -10.30
CA GLU A 19 9.81 -1.66 -11.14
C GLU A 19 9.29 -1.83 -12.59
N GLY A 20 8.75 -0.75 -13.15
CA GLY A 20 8.14 -0.74 -14.47
C GLY A 20 6.66 -1.13 -14.50
N PHE A 21 6.11 -1.79 -13.47
CA PHE A 21 4.68 -2.04 -13.39
C PHE A 21 3.91 -0.76 -13.12
N GLU A 22 4.37 0.05 -12.19
CA GLU A 22 3.71 1.30 -11.81
C GLU A 22 3.68 2.34 -12.96
N ASP A 23 4.55 2.20 -13.95
CA ASP A 23 4.64 3.12 -15.10
C ASP A 23 3.55 2.91 -16.17
N LEU A 24 2.75 1.85 -16.06
CA LEU A 24 1.78 1.45 -17.07
C LEU A 24 0.34 1.55 -16.57
N GLN A 25 -0.47 2.45 -17.15
CA GLN A 25 -1.91 2.55 -16.86
C GLN A 25 -2.64 1.24 -17.15
N LEU A 26 -2.18 0.47 -18.13
CA LEU A 26 -2.71 -0.83 -18.48
C LEU A 26 -2.79 -1.78 -17.27
N ILE A 27 -1.78 -1.79 -16.43
CA ILE A 27 -1.72 -2.71 -15.28
C ILE A 27 -2.80 -2.38 -14.26
N GLY A 28 -2.97 -1.12 -13.89
CA GLY A 28 -4.02 -0.71 -12.97
C GLY A 28 -5.42 -1.03 -13.49
N ARG A 29 -5.65 -0.83 -14.79
CA ARG A 29 -6.90 -1.25 -15.43
C ARG A 29 -7.13 -2.74 -15.33
N LEU A 30 -6.16 -3.54 -15.74
CA LEU A 30 -6.27 -5.01 -15.75
C LEU A 30 -6.44 -5.59 -14.34
N GLN A 31 -5.73 -5.06 -13.34
CA GLN A 31 -5.89 -5.51 -11.95
C GLN A 31 -7.29 -5.19 -11.42
N LEU A 32 -7.83 -4.02 -11.72
CA LEU A 32 -9.18 -3.66 -11.32
C LEU A 32 -10.22 -4.57 -11.98
N GLU A 33 -10.06 -4.89 -13.27
CA GLU A 33 -10.91 -5.82 -14.01
C GLU A 33 -10.80 -7.26 -13.48
N ASP A 34 -9.59 -7.71 -13.17
CA ASP A 34 -9.33 -9.04 -12.57
C ASP A 34 -9.99 -9.19 -11.20
N ASN A 35 -10.07 -8.10 -10.47
CA ASN A 35 -10.77 -8.01 -9.20
C ASN A 35 -12.30 -8.03 -9.33
N GLY A 36 -12.82 -8.02 -10.54
CA GLY A 36 -14.24 -8.16 -10.82
C GLY A 36 -15.04 -6.92 -10.47
N ILE A 37 -14.47 -5.72 -10.68
CA ILE A 37 -15.17 -4.43 -10.51
C ILE A 37 -16.51 -4.43 -11.24
N LYS A 38 -17.52 -3.89 -10.60
CA LYS A 38 -18.88 -3.76 -11.13
C LYS A 38 -19.36 -2.32 -11.01
N ALA A 39 -20.41 -1.99 -11.75
CA ALA A 39 -21.14 -0.76 -11.55
C ALA A 39 -21.60 -0.66 -10.08
N ASP A 40 -21.55 0.53 -9.52
CA ASP A 40 -21.83 0.86 -8.12
C ASP A 40 -20.74 0.48 -7.10
N ASP A 41 -19.68 -0.19 -7.51
CA ASP A 41 -18.52 -0.35 -6.62
C ASP A 41 -17.78 0.99 -6.45
N VAL A 42 -17.38 1.29 -5.22
CA VAL A 42 -16.60 2.49 -4.92
C VAL A 42 -15.11 2.19 -5.01
N VAL A 43 -14.40 2.99 -5.79
CA VAL A 43 -12.96 2.85 -6.03
C VAL A 43 -12.18 4.00 -5.37
N PHE A 44 -11.26 3.67 -4.47
CA PHE A 44 -10.24 4.59 -3.98
C PHE A 44 -8.91 4.28 -4.65
N ALA A 45 -8.53 5.09 -5.62
CA ALA A 45 -7.24 5.01 -6.29
C ALA A 45 -6.22 5.88 -5.55
N VAL A 46 -5.31 5.26 -4.82
CA VAL A 46 -4.42 5.94 -3.87
C VAL A 46 -2.99 5.95 -4.40
N THR A 47 -2.41 7.13 -4.50
CA THR A 47 -1.00 7.33 -4.84
C THR A 47 -0.42 8.45 -3.99
N GLU A 48 0.82 8.34 -3.58
CA GLU A 48 1.44 9.38 -2.77
C GLU A 48 1.79 10.62 -3.62
N GLY A 49 2.48 10.41 -4.77
CA GLY A 49 2.90 11.50 -5.66
C GLY A 49 1.80 12.09 -6.54
N GLY A 50 0.76 11.34 -6.84
CA GLY A 50 -0.27 11.75 -7.82
C GLY A 50 0.12 11.50 -9.28
N GLU A 51 1.20 10.77 -9.53
CA GLU A 51 1.78 10.54 -10.86
C GLU A 51 1.85 9.07 -11.28
N THR A 52 1.60 8.12 -10.36
CA THR A 52 1.72 6.68 -10.61
C THR A 52 0.75 6.24 -11.70
N SER A 53 1.30 5.87 -12.85
CA SER A 53 0.49 5.56 -14.05
C SER A 53 -0.49 4.42 -13.80
N ALA A 54 -0.09 3.36 -13.11
CA ALA A 54 -0.99 2.25 -12.78
C ALA A 54 -2.20 2.72 -11.97
N VAL A 55 -2.00 3.58 -10.96
CA VAL A 55 -3.09 4.12 -10.13
C VAL A 55 -4.00 5.04 -10.94
N ILE A 56 -3.44 5.83 -11.86
CA ILE A 56 -4.21 6.64 -12.81
C ILE A 56 -5.07 5.73 -13.70
N GLY A 57 -4.51 4.62 -14.18
CA GLY A 57 -5.25 3.61 -14.94
C GLY A 57 -6.40 3.00 -14.17
N THR A 58 -6.19 2.69 -12.88
CA THR A 58 -7.25 2.23 -11.96
C THR A 58 -8.36 3.26 -11.80
N ALA A 59 -8.01 4.53 -11.54
CA ALA A 59 -9.01 5.59 -11.37
C ALA A 59 -9.84 5.81 -12.64
N ARG A 60 -9.21 5.87 -13.80
CA ARG A 60 -9.90 6.02 -15.08
C ARG A 60 -10.84 4.84 -15.36
N ARG A 61 -10.37 3.61 -15.10
CA ARG A 61 -11.20 2.43 -15.30
C ARG A 61 -12.39 2.38 -14.33
N GLY A 62 -12.18 2.77 -13.07
CA GLY A 62 -13.26 2.91 -12.09
C GLY A 62 -14.33 3.89 -12.54
N ALA A 63 -13.93 5.05 -13.05
CA ALA A 63 -14.88 6.04 -13.60
C ALA A 63 -15.64 5.50 -14.81
N GLU A 64 -14.96 4.82 -15.75
CA GLU A 64 -15.61 4.19 -16.92
C GLU A 64 -16.66 3.16 -16.52
N VAL A 65 -16.37 2.28 -15.55
CA VAL A 65 -17.32 1.24 -15.09
C VAL A 65 -18.53 1.85 -14.40
N ASN A 66 -18.35 3.01 -13.77
CA ASN A 66 -19.39 3.75 -13.05
C ASN A 66 -20.02 4.88 -13.90
N ASP A 67 -19.98 4.78 -15.22
CA ASP A 67 -20.58 5.77 -16.13
C ASP A 67 -20.18 7.23 -15.84
N ASN A 68 -18.98 7.43 -15.30
CA ASN A 68 -18.42 8.70 -14.86
C ASN A 68 -19.20 9.40 -13.73
N GLU A 69 -19.85 8.65 -12.85
CA GLU A 69 -20.42 9.18 -11.63
C GLU A 69 -19.32 9.57 -10.63
N PRO A 70 -19.19 10.86 -10.25
CA PRO A 70 -18.00 11.35 -9.54
C PRO A 70 -17.91 10.88 -8.08
N ASP A 71 -19.00 10.39 -7.48
CA ASP A 71 -19.05 9.88 -6.13
C ASP A 71 -18.69 8.39 -5.99
N LYS A 72 -18.39 7.73 -7.11
CA LYS A 72 -18.00 6.32 -7.14
C LYS A 72 -16.50 6.10 -7.28
N THR A 73 -15.76 7.07 -7.82
CA THR A 73 -14.32 6.96 -8.00
C THR A 73 -13.58 8.14 -7.40
N TRP A 74 -12.66 7.83 -6.50
CA TRP A 74 -11.90 8.80 -5.73
C TRP A 74 -10.41 8.65 -6.03
N PHE A 75 -9.75 9.76 -6.34
CA PHE A 75 -8.31 9.81 -6.53
C PHE A 75 -7.65 10.54 -5.37
N VAL A 76 -6.80 9.82 -4.61
CA VAL A 76 -6.18 10.31 -3.37
C VAL A 76 -4.69 10.50 -3.59
N TYR A 77 -4.17 11.68 -3.29
CA TYR A 77 -2.77 12.04 -3.53
C TYR A 77 -2.29 13.17 -2.63
N ASN A 78 -0.95 13.42 -2.59
CA ASN A 78 -0.34 14.32 -1.61
C ASN A 78 0.45 15.50 -2.20
N ASN A 79 0.62 15.59 -3.52
CA ASN A 79 1.22 16.75 -4.15
C ASN A 79 0.17 17.82 -4.49
N PRO A 80 0.53 19.12 -4.44
CA PRO A 80 -0.36 20.20 -4.87
C PRO A 80 -0.75 20.07 -6.34
N ASP A 81 -2.00 20.38 -6.68
CA ASP A 81 -2.51 20.35 -8.06
C ASP A 81 -1.66 21.18 -9.03
N ALA A 82 -1.21 22.35 -8.59
CA ALA A 82 -0.37 23.24 -9.40
C ALA A 82 0.95 22.58 -9.85
N VAL A 83 1.45 21.62 -9.09
CA VAL A 83 2.66 20.85 -9.43
C VAL A 83 2.34 19.72 -10.42
N LEU A 84 1.15 19.15 -10.33
CA LEU A 84 0.74 17.97 -11.11
C LEU A 84 0.11 18.31 -12.46
N LEU A 85 -0.64 19.40 -12.55
CA LEU A 85 -1.36 19.82 -13.76
C LEU A 85 -0.49 20.01 -15.01
N PRO A 86 0.80 20.41 -14.93
CA PRO A 86 1.68 20.46 -16.08
C PRO A 86 1.94 19.08 -16.71
N PHE A 87 1.81 17.98 -15.95
CA PHE A 87 2.03 16.62 -16.44
C PHE A 87 0.74 16.06 -17.00
N GLU A 88 0.73 15.71 -18.27
CA GLU A 88 -0.46 15.21 -18.98
C GLU A 88 -1.10 14.03 -18.25
N ARG A 89 -0.32 13.05 -17.82
CA ARG A 89 -0.84 11.86 -17.15
C ARG A 89 -1.63 12.19 -15.87
N SER A 90 -1.13 13.08 -15.02
CA SER A 90 -1.81 13.51 -13.79
C SER A 90 -3.00 14.41 -14.11
N ARG A 91 -2.86 15.32 -15.09
CA ARG A 91 -3.94 16.19 -15.52
C ARG A 91 -5.15 15.42 -16.01
N THR A 92 -4.97 14.30 -16.72
CA THR A 92 -6.09 13.48 -17.23
C THR A 92 -6.98 12.92 -16.13
N VAL A 93 -6.48 12.75 -14.92
CA VAL A 93 -7.27 12.27 -13.78
C VAL A 93 -7.73 13.43 -12.88
N ILE A 94 -6.89 14.46 -12.71
CA ILE A 94 -7.25 15.61 -11.87
C ILE A 94 -8.40 16.42 -12.48
N GLU A 95 -8.43 16.59 -13.79
CA GLU A 95 -9.50 17.32 -14.51
C GLU A 95 -10.67 16.42 -14.90
N HIS A 96 -10.63 15.11 -14.61
CA HIS A 96 -11.67 14.18 -15.02
C HIS A 96 -12.98 14.41 -14.25
N PRO A 97 -14.11 14.66 -14.94
CA PRO A 97 -15.39 15.00 -14.29
C PRO A 97 -15.98 13.84 -13.47
N GLY A 98 -15.72 12.59 -13.86
CA GLY A 98 -16.18 11.38 -13.17
C GLY A 98 -15.26 10.90 -12.05
N ILE A 99 -14.27 11.71 -11.63
CA ILE A 99 -13.34 11.34 -10.56
C ILE A 99 -13.31 12.44 -9.51
N THR A 100 -13.65 12.11 -8.28
CA THR A 100 -13.52 13.04 -7.16
C THR A 100 -12.09 13.00 -6.59
N LYS A 101 -11.51 14.14 -6.33
CA LYS A 101 -10.15 14.30 -5.81
C LYS A 101 -10.13 14.51 -4.32
N ILE A 102 -9.21 13.79 -3.64
CA ILE A 102 -8.83 14.04 -2.25
C ILE A 102 -7.35 14.40 -2.25
N ASN A 103 -7.06 15.70 -2.24
CA ASN A 103 -5.69 16.19 -2.17
C ASN A 103 -5.28 16.36 -0.71
N LEU A 104 -4.34 15.53 -0.26
CA LEU A 104 -3.78 15.51 1.08
C LEU A 104 -2.39 16.17 1.12
N ALA A 105 -2.22 17.31 0.46
CA ALA A 105 -0.91 17.97 0.33
C ALA A 105 -0.21 18.15 1.69
N THR A 106 0.93 17.51 1.85
CA THR A 106 1.70 17.46 3.11
C THR A 106 2.92 18.38 3.13
N GLY A 107 3.19 19.07 2.04
CA GLY A 107 4.45 19.80 1.86
C GLY A 107 5.64 18.88 1.55
N PRO A 108 6.87 19.42 1.61
CA PRO A 108 8.08 18.66 1.32
C PRO A 108 8.24 17.44 2.22
N GLN A 109 8.64 16.31 1.64
CA GLN A 109 8.90 15.09 2.39
C GLN A 109 10.16 15.21 3.26
N SER A 110 10.22 14.47 4.36
CA SER A 110 11.38 14.44 5.27
C SER A 110 12.67 14.00 4.57
N ILE A 111 12.56 13.11 3.59
CA ILE A 111 13.65 12.72 2.71
C ILE A 111 13.23 13.06 1.28
N THR A 112 13.97 13.94 0.62
CA THR A 112 13.71 14.35 -0.76
C THR A 112 13.67 13.14 -1.68
N GLY A 113 12.61 13.05 -2.51
CA GLY A 113 12.41 11.94 -3.44
C GLY A 113 11.78 10.68 -2.81
N SER A 114 11.61 10.62 -1.48
CA SER A 114 10.85 9.56 -0.83
C SER A 114 9.43 10.03 -0.54
N THR A 115 8.47 9.51 -1.31
CA THR A 115 7.04 9.82 -1.13
C THR A 115 6.41 9.12 0.07
N ARG A 116 7.08 8.16 0.67
CA ARG A 116 6.72 7.57 1.96
C ARG A 116 6.85 8.59 3.07
N MET A 117 6.83 8.24 4.30
CA MET A 117 6.86 9.17 5.43
C MET A 117 5.50 9.86 5.62
N GLN A 118 5.46 11.22 5.62
CA GLN A 118 4.24 11.94 5.91
C GLN A 118 3.13 11.70 4.88
N ALA A 119 3.42 11.47 3.61
CA ALA A 119 2.41 11.19 2.59
C ALA A 119 1.70 9.86 2.89
N THR A 120 2.44 8.79 3.14
CA THR A 120 1.88 7.50 3.57
C THR A 120 1.06 7.65 4.86
N THR A 121 1.60 8.36 5.86
CA THR A 121 0.94 8.56 7.15
C THR A 121 -0.40 9.28 7.00
N THR A 122 -0.44 10.37 6.22
CA THR A 122 -1.69 11.13 6.02
C THR A 122 -2.72 10.38 5.20
N SER A 123 -2.29 9.67 4.16
CA SER A 123 -3.19 8.85 3.34
C SER A 123 -3.78 7.70 4.15
N LEU A 124 -2.94 6.99 4.92
CA LEU A 124 -3.38 5.91 5.81
C LEU A 124 -4.37 6.41 6.87
N TYR A 125 -4.05 7.55 7.51
CA TYR A 125 -4.91 8.11 8.54
C TYR A 125 -6.25 8.59 7.98
N ALA A 126 -6.23 9.37 6.90
CA ALA A 126 -7.45 9.91 6.28
C ALA A 126 -8.38 8.80 5.78
N LEU A 127 -7.84 7.82 5.06
CA LEU A 127 -8.63 6.68 4.58
C LEU A 127 -9.08 5.78 5.72
N GLY A 128 -8.25 5.57 6.75
CA GLY A 128 -8.63 4.83 7.95
C GLY A 128 -9.82 5.44 8.66
N VAL A 129 -9.83 6.77 8.82
CA VAL A 129 -10.96 7.51 9.41
C VAL A 129 -12.24 7.37 8.57
N VAL A 130 -12.13 7.48 7.24
CA VAL A 130 -13.29 7.29 6.34
C VAL A 130 -13.84 5.87 6.45
N MET A 131 -12.97 4.86 6.46
CA MET A 131 -13.36 3.45 6.61
C MET A 131 -13.99 3.17 7.98
N GLU A 132 -13.42 3.72 9.06
CA GLU A 132 -13.98 3.59 10.41
C GLU A 132 -15.37 4.21 10.49
N ASP A 133 -15.57 5.40 9.93
CA ASP A 133 -16.88 6.07 9.92
C ASP A 133 -17.92 5.32 9.09
N ALA A 134 -17.53 4.79 7.93
CA ALA A 134 -18.39 3.95 7.11
C ALA A 134 -18.81 2.67 7.85
N LEU A 135 -17.87 1.98 8.51
CA LEU A 135 -18.16 0.80 9.31
C LEU A 135 -19.07 1.14 10.51
N ARG A 136 -18.80 2.23 11.20
CA ARG A 136 -19.64 2.73 12.29
C ARG A 136 -21.06 2.96 11.81
N SER A 137 -21.24 3.61 10.68
CA SER A 137 -22.55 3.90 10.08
C SER A 137 -23.32 2.64 9.69
N LEU A 138 -22.60 1.60 9.23
CA LEU A 138 -23.22 0.30 8.88
C LEU A 138 -23.58 -0.53 10.12
N LEU A 139 -22.79 -0.45 11.18
CA LEU A 139 -22.96 -1.31 12.35
C LEU A 139 -23.88 -0.71 13.42
N SER A 140 -23.91 0.62 13.58
CA SER A 140 -24.71 1.28 14.62
C SER A 140 -26.22 0.98 14.59
N PRO A 141 -26.86 0.71 13.45
CA PRO A 141 -28.25 0.26 13.44
C PRO A 141 -28.44 -1.20 13.88
N LEU A 142 -27.36 -1.98 13.93
CA LEU A 142 -27.38 -3.43 14.17
C LEU A 142 -26.90 -3.81 15.58
N LEU A 143 -26.05 -2.97 16.19
CA LEU A 143 -25.36 -3.24 17.44
C LEU A 143 -25.71 -2.19 18.51
N GLY A 144 -25.70 -2.61 19.78
CA GLY A 144 -25.85 -1.72 20.91
C GLY A 144 -24.59 -0.90 21.19
N ALA A 145 -24.72 0.19 21.96
CA ALA A 145 -23.62 1.09 22.30
C ALA A 145 -22.44 0.37 23.01
N GLU A 146 -22.72 -0.67 23.78
CA GLU A 146 -21.70 -1.45 24.46
C GLU A 146 -20.91 -2.30 23.48
N GLU A 147 -21.58 -3.00 22.58
CA GLU A 147 -20.96 -3.81 21.52
C GLU A 147 -20.10 -2.93 20.59
N MET A 148 -20.59 -1.73 20.25
CA MET A 148 -19.82 -0.76 19.46
C MET A 148 -18.54 -0.33 20.19
N ARG A 149 -18.59 -0.11 21.51
CA ARG A 149 -17.40 0.22 22.31
C ARG A 149 -16.41 -0.93 22.41
N GLU A 150 -16.90 -2.18 22.53
CA GLU A 150 -16.04 -3.39 22.53
C GLU A 150 -15.30 -3.57 21.20
N LEU A 151 -15.92 -3.17 20.09
CA LEU A 151 -15.29 -3.10 18.76
C LEU A 151 -14.31 -1.93 18.61
N GLY A 152 -14.24 -1.03 19.57
CA GLY A 152 -13.32 0.10 19.61
C GLY A 152 -13.86 1.40 19.01
N PHE A 153 -15.16 1.46 18.66
CA PHE A 153 -15.75 2.71 18.18
C PHE A 153 -15.95 3.71 19.33
N VAL A 154 -15.57 4.96 19.07
CA VAL A 154 -15.73 6.06 20.02
C VAL A 154 -17.10 6.71 19.80
N GLU A 155 -17.89 6.83 20.86
CA GLU A 155 -19.21 7.46 20.81
C GLU A 155 -19.08 8.95 20.40
N GLY A 156 -19.94 9.38 19.48
CA GLY A 156 -19.97 10.76 19.00
C GLY A 156 -18.80 11.19 18.12
N ALA A 157 -17.82 10.33 17.87
CA ALA A 157 -16.74 10.64 16.94
C ALA A 157 -17.23 10.62 15.49
N ASP A 158 -16.92 11.68 14.77
CA ASP A 158 -17.15 11.83 13.33
C ASP A 158 -15.81 12.03 12.59
N ILE A 159 -15.83 12.06 11.26
CA ILE A 159 -14.65 12.25 10.43
C ILE A 159 -13.89 13.52 10.82
N ALA A 160 -14.60 14.64 11.05
CA ALA A 160 -13.97 15.92 11.35
C ALA A 160 -13.24 15.91 12.70
N SER A 161 -13.86 15.36 13.76
CA SER A 161 -13.22 15.22 15.07
C SER A 161 -12.00 14.31 15.01
N ARG A 162 -12.08 13.18 14.29
CA ARG A 162 -10.96 12.25 14.11
C ARG A 162 -9.80 12.89 13.35
N LEU A 163 -10.07 13.65 12.30
CA LEU A 163 -9.02 14.39 11.58
C LEU A 163 -8.39 15.47 12.47
N HIS A 164 -9.16 16.09 13.33
CA HIS A 164 -8.64 17.05 14.31
C HIS A 164 -7.72 16.38 15.36
N ASP A 165 -8.04 15.17 15.79
CA ASP A 165 -7.24 14.39 16.74
C ASP A 165 -5.84 14.08 16.22
N PHE A 166 -5.64 14.08 14.90
CA PHE A 166 -4.34 13.82 14.29
C PHE A 166 -3.25 14.78 14.79
N ALA A 167 -3.57 16.05 15.01
CA ALA A 167 -2.62 17.01 15.57
C ALA A 167 -2.19 16.64 17.01
N GLY A 168 -3.11 16.06 17.80
CA GLY A 168 -2.81 15.52 19.13
C GLY A 168 -1.89 14.31 19.06
N LEU A 169 -2.19 13.38 18.15
CA LEU A 169 -1.38 12.21 17.89
C LEU A 169 0.05 12.59 17.49
N GLN A 170 0.22 13.54 16.57
CA GLN A 170 1.53 14.01 16.13
C GLN A 170 2.36 14.58 17.31
N ARG A 171 1.74 15.36 18.20
CA ARG A 171 2.44 15.88 19.40
C ARG A 171 2.88 14.77 20.34
N THR A 172 2.03 13.77 20.54
CA THR A 172 2.33 12.61 21.38
C THR A 172 3.49 11.80 20.80
N VAL A 173 3.48 11.55 19.50
CA VAL A 173 4.57 10.84 18.81
C VAL A 173 5.85 11.65 18.84
N ALA A 174 5.80 12.96 18.59
CA ALA A 174 6.98 13.84 18.68
C ALA A 174 7.62 13.83 20.05
N ALA A 175 6.85 13.69 21.11
CA ALA A 175 7.39 13.58 22.48
C ALA A 175 8.21 12.30 22.72
N THR A 176 8.07 11.28 21.88
CA THR A 176 8.86 10.03 21.95
C THR A 176 10.19 10.11 21.20
N ALA A 177 10.50 11.24 20.54
CA ALA A 177 11.68 11.39 19.71
C ALA A 177 13.02 10.97 20.40
N PRO A 178 13.27 11.25 21.70
CA PRO A 178 14.49 10.79 22.35
C PRO A 178 14.60 9.25 22.44
N VAL A 179 13.47 8.56 22.63
CA VAL A 179 13.42 7.09 22.68
C VAL A 179 13.68 6.52 21.29
N VAL A 180 13.04 7.09 20.27
CA VAL A 180 13.22 6.68 18.86
C VAL A 180 14.66 6.92 18.42
N ALA A 181 15.29 8.05 18.80
CA ALA A 181 16.69 8.31 18.51
C ALA A 181 17.63 7.27 19.14
N ALA A 182 17.43 6.93 20.41
CA ALA A 182 18.22 5.91 21.08
C ALA A 182 18.05 4.52 20.44
N TRP A 183 16.83 4.19 20.00
CA TRP A 183 16.59 2.96 19.25
C TRP A 183 17.31 2.97 17.91
N THR A 184 17.21 4.07 17.14
CA THR A 184 17.90 4.22 15.85
C THR A 184 19.42 4.04 16.00
N ASP A 185 20.02 4.63 17.04
CA ASP A 185 21.46 4.48 17.31
C ASP A 185 21.83 3.02 17.64
N ALA A 186 21.02 2.34 18.43
CA ALA A 186 21.23 0.94 18.78
C ALA A 186 21.13 0.03 17.55
N GLU A 187 20.14 0.26 16.69
CA GLU A 187 19.93 -0.47 15.46
C GLU A 187 21.04 -0.21 14.43
N ALA A 188 21.41 1.06 14.21
CA ALA A 188 22.55 1.43 13.35
C ALA A 188 23.85 0.78 13.84
N GLY A 189 24.09 0.78 15.16
CA GLY A 189 25.22 0.08 15.78
C GLY A 189 25.15 -1.44 15.59
N THR A 190 23.99 -2.03 15.39
CA THR A 190 23.83 -3.46 15.08
C THR A 190 24.32 -3.74 13.66
N TYR A 191 23.93 -2.95 12.69
CA TYR A 191 24.33 -3.09 11.28
C TYR A 191 25.82 -2.86 11.05
N THR A 192 26.42 -1.89 11.76
CA THR A 192 27.88 -1.64 11.68
C THR A 192 28.71 -2.81 12.21
N ARG A 193 28.13 -3.72 12.98
CA ARG A 193 28.77 -4.95 13.47
C ARG A 193 28.44 -6.19 12.62
N ASP A 194 27.92 -5.98 11.41
CA ASP A 194 27.50 -7.04 10.50
C ASP A 194 26.46 -7.99 11.13
N ARG A 195 25.52 -7.38 11.86
CA ARG A 195 24.39 -8.07 12.46
C ARG A 195 23.08 -7.49 11.87
N HIS A 196 21.98 -8.06 12.23
CA HIS A 196 20.66 -7.67 11.70
C HIS A 196 19.63 -7.51 12.83
N ALA A 197 18.52 -6.85 12.51
CA ALA A 197 17.37 -6.72 13.37
C ALA A 197 16.23 -7.63 12.90
N THR A 198 15.43 -8.11 13.84
CA THR A 198 14.18 -8.81 13.57
C THR A 198 13.04 -8.09 14.29
N TYR A 199 12.01 -7.74 13.53
CA TYR A 199 10.81 -7.10 14.04
C TYR A 199 9.72 -8.15 14.23
N LEU A 200 9.28 -8.30 15.48
CA LEU A 200 8.14 -9.14 15.85
C LEU A 200 6.96 -8.23 16.11
N ALA A 201 5.90 -8.35 15.34
CA ALA A 201 4.72 -7.53 15.53
C ALA A 201 3.44 -8.35 15.35
N LYS A 202 2.49 -8.17 16.28
CA LYS A 202 1.16 -8.76 16.21
C LYS A 202 0.13 -7.84 15.56
N ARG A 203 0.32 -6.52 15.72
CA ARG A 203 -0.57 -5.48 15.17
C ARG A 203 0.27 -4.42 14.47
N ALA A 204 -0.33 -3.67 13.56
CA ALA A 204 0.35 -2.65 12.77
C ALA A 204 1.61 -3.15 12.04
N LEU A 205 1.68 -4.46 11.76
CA LEU A 205 2.83 -5.09 11.13
C LEU A 205 2.99 -4.65 9.67
N MET A 206 1.88 -4.42 8.98
CA MET A 206 1.89 -4.06 7.55
C MET A 206 2.69 -2.78 7.25
N PRO A 207 2.53 -1.65 7.96
CA PRO A 207 3.36 -0.46 7.72
C PRO A 207 4.86 -0.72 7.93
N VAL A 208 5.23 -1.44 8.98
CA VAL A 208 6.64 -1.80 9.24
C VAL A 208 7.16 -2.68 8.11
N PHE A 209 6.41 -3.71 7.72
CA PHE A 209 6.78 -4.61 6.64
C PHE A 209 7.02 -3.86 5.33
N VAL A 210 6.07 -3.04 4.89
CA VAL A 210 6.15 -2.31 3.62
C VAL A 210 7.32 -1.31 3.62
N ASP A 211 7.53 -0.58 4.70
CA ASP A 211 8.64 0.38 4.78
C ASP A 211 10.02 -0.30 4.76
N VAL A 212 10.12 -1.47 5.35
CA VAL A 212 11.36 -2.24 5.37
C VAL A 212 11.65 -2.86 4.00
N THR A 213 10.65 -3.49 3.40
CA THR A 213 10.86 -4.35 2.21
C THR A 213 10.81 -3.56 0.92
N GLU A 214 9.78 -2.80 0.69
CA GLU A 214 9.57 -2.09 -0.58
C GLU A 214 10.63 -1.01 -0.82
N ARG A 215 11.13 -0.35 0.23
CA ARG A 215 12.18 0.67 0.13
C ARG A 215 13.61 0.13 0.14
N ALA A 216 13.83 -1.09 0.56
CA ALA A 216 15.16 -1.66 0.61
C ALA A 216 15.92 -1.54 -0.72
N PRO A 217 15.38 -1.85 -1.90
CA PRO A 217 16.07 -1.68 -3.18
C PRO A 217 16.44 -0.23 -3.50
N THR A 218 15.60 0.75 -3.15
CA THR A 218 15.89 2.19 -3.34
C THR A 218 17.18 2.60 -2.64
N PHE A 219 17.44 2.07 -1.47
CA PHE A 219 18.66 2.31 -0.70
C PHE A 219 19.76 1.28 -0.97
N ARG A 220 19.62 0.44 -2.00
CA ARG A 220 20.54 -0.65 -2.34
C ARG A 220 20.68 -1.69 -1.22
N LEU A 221 19.66 -1.86 -0.43
CA LEU A 221 19.55 -2.91 0.58
C LEU A 221 18.83 -4.11 -0.03
N SER A 222 19.13 -5.30 0.47
CA SER A 222 18.34 -6.48 0.16
C SER A 222 17.01 -6.40 0.93
N PRO A 223 15.88 -6.69 0.29
CA PRO A 223 14.62 -6.90 1.00
C PRO A 223 14.74 -8.16 1.89
N LEU A 224 13.63 -8.79 2.23
CA LEU A 224 13.67 -10.06 2.96
C LEU A 224 14.53 -11.11 2.24
N ASP A 225 15.22 -11.95 3.00
CA ASP A 225 15.92 -13.09 2.44
C ASP A 225 14.90 -14.17 2.02
N ARG A 226 15.21 -14.85 0.93
CA ARG A 226 14.42 -15.99 0.47
C ARG A 226 14.71 -17.22 1.34
N THR A 227 13.76 -18.13 1.42
CA THR A 227 13.89 -19.41 2.14
C THR A 227 15.02 -20.31 1.60
N ASP A 228 15.37 -20.14 0.31
CA ASP A 228 16.47 -20.86 -0.33
C ASP A 228 17.82 -20.12 -0.29
N ALA A 229 17.90 -18.97 0.40
CA ALA A 229 19.14 -18.22 0.53
C ALA A 229 20.15 -18.96 1.42
N THR A 230 21.37 -19.11 0.93
CA THR A 230 22.48 -19.74 1.67
C THR A 230 23.21 -18.75 2.59
N GLU A 231 23.04 -17.47 2.34
CA GLU A 231 23.63 -16.37 3.12
C GLU A 231 22.59 -15.30 3.37
N ARG A 232 22.58 -14.79 4.59
CA ARG A 232 21.72 -13.68 4.94
C ARG A 232 22.25 -12.37 4.36
N ARG A 233 21.40 -11.64 3.64
CA ARG A 233 21.73 -10.36 3.01
C ARG A 233 20.85 -9.21 3.49
N SER A 234 19.66 -9.51 3.97
CA SER A 234 18.76 -8.48 4.51
C SER A 234 19.23 -8.04 5.90
N TRP A 235 19.21 -6.74 6.13
CA TRP A 235 19.52 -6.17 7.44
C TRP A 235 18.36 -6.34 8.43
N ILE A 236 17.14 -6.40 7.92
CA ILE A 236 15.92 -6.46 8.70
C ILE A 236 15.10 -7.65 8.25
N GLN A 237 14.57 -8.37 9.22
CA GLN A 237 13.53 -9.37 9.02
C GLN A 237 12.27 -8.93 9.77
N VAL A 238 11.12 -9.32 9.24
CA VAL A 238 9.82 -9.09 9.86
C VAL A 238 9.14 -10.45 10.02
N TRP A 239 8.81 -10.82 11.26
CA TRP A 239 8.15 -12.09 11.55
C TRP A 239 6.76 -11.87 12.11
N THR A 240 5.85 -12.73 11.68
CA THR A 240 4.51 -12.82 12.22
C THR A 240 4.51 -13.69 13.49
N PRO A 241 3.51 -13.56 14.37
CA PRO A 241 3.44 -14.31 15.62
C PRO A 241 2.87 -15.75 15.41
N VAL A 242 3.30 -16.41 14.34
CA VAL A 242 2.95 -17.81 14.03
C VAL A 242 4.23 -18.59 13.71
N ASP A 243 4.22 -19.87 13.96
CA ASP A 243 5.33 -20.79 13.72
C ASP A 243 5.17 -21.65 12.46
N ASP A 244 4.10 -21.41 11.70
CA ASP A 244 3.80 -22.09 10.45
C ASP A 244 3.98 -21.15 9.26
N ALA A 245 4.79 -21.57 8.29
CA ALA A 245 5.13 -20.79 7.10
C ALA A 245 3.92 -20.51 6.18
N ASP A 246 2.98 -21.46 6.09
CA ASP A 246 1.79 -21.31 5.26
C ASP A 246 0.79 -20.31 5.89
N GLU A 247 0.77 -20.25 7.24
CA GLU A 247 -0.08 -19.31 7.98
C GLU A 247 0.50 -17.90 8.07
N ALA A 248 1.81 -17.73 7.88
CA ALA A 248 2.49 -16.45 8.13
C ALA A 248 1.96 -15.31 7.25
N TRP A 249 1.74 -15.54 5.98
CA TRP A 249 1.14 -14.56 5.08
C TRP A 249 -0.32 -14.28 5.42
N GLN A 250 -1.07 -15.30 5.82
CA GLN A 250 -2.44 -15.13 6.29
C GLN A 250 -2.48 -14.25 7.56
N ALA A 251 -1.52 -14.42 8.48
CA ALA A 251 -1.42 -13.61 9.68
C ALA A 251 -1.06 -12.14 9.38
N LEU A 252 -0.22 -11.88 8.37
CA LEU A 252 0.13 -10.54 7.91
C LEU A 252 -1.03 -9.85 7.19
N LEU A 253 -1.62 -10.54 6.21
CA LEU A 253 -2.58 -9.97 5.28
C LEU A 253 -4.04 -10.06 5.77
N HIS A 254 -4.32 -10.87 6.80
CA HIS A 254 -5.66 -11.28 7.22
C HIS A 254 -6.50 -11.89 6.09
N ARG A 255 -5.84 -12.41 5.07
CA ARG A 255 -6.38 -13.14 3.92
C ARG A 255 -5.27 -13.94 3.23
N PRO A 256 -5.61 -14.86 2.32
CA PRO A 256 -4.59 -15.53 1.51
C PRO A 256 -3.77 -14.54 0.66
N PHE A 257 -2.52 -14.91 0.40
CA PHE A 257 -1.65 -14.19 -0.53
C PHE A 257 -2.25 -14.17 -1.93
N ARG A 258 -2.15 -13.04 -2.63
CA ARG A 258 -2.68 -12.85 -3.98
C ARG A 258 -1.55 -12.46 -4.93
N GLY A 259 -1.14 -13.40 -5.76
CA GLY A 259 -0.28 -13.14 -6.91
C GLY A 259 -1.09 -12.74 -8.14
N LEU A 260 -0.39 -12.33 -9.19
CA LEU A 260 -0.99 -12.11 -10.52
C LEU A 260 -0.89 -13.40 -11.34
N ASP A 261 -1.96 -13.75 -12.06
CA ASP A 261 -1.96 -14.90 -12.97
C ASP A 261 -1.30 -14.52 -14.32
N PRO A 262 -0.11 -15.06 -14.65
CA PRO A 262 0.56 -14.75 -15.91
C PRO A 262 -0.28 -15.00 -17.16
N ALA A 263 -1.22 -15.95 -17.11
CA ALA A 263 -2.09 -16.26 -18.23
C ALA A 263 -3.06 -15.11 -18.56
N ARG A 264 -3.50 -14.36 -17.56
CA ARG A 264 -4.39 -13.20 -17.73
C ARG A 264 -3.70 -11.97 -18.25
N TYR A 265 -2.48 -11.70 -17.76
CA TYR A 265 -1.75 -10.45 -18.04
C TYR A 265 -0.82 -10.56 -19.23
N GLY A 266 -0.29 -11.74 -19.51
CA GLY A 266 0.74 -11.93 -20.52
C GLY A 266 0.30 -11.53 -21.93
N GLN A 267 -0.89 -11.93 -22.38
CA GLN A 267 -1.40 -11.56 -23.69
C GLN A 267 -1.69 -10.06 -23.83
N PRO A 268 -2.41 -9.39 -22.90
CA PRO A 268 -2.56 -7.94 -22.92
C PRO A 268 -1.23 -7.19 -22.97
N PHE A 269 -0.22 -7.60 -22.20
CA PHE A 269 1.10 -6.97 -22.22
C PHE A 269 1.78 -7.09 -23.58
N GLN A 270 1.69 -8.25 -24.21
CA GLN A 270 2.23 -8.47 -25.55
C GLN A 270 1.57 -7.59 -26.61
N GLN A 271 0.25 -7.39 -26.52
CA GLN A 271 -0.53 -6.74 -27.55
C GLN A 271 -0.70 -5.23 -27.37
N GLN A 272 -0.72 -4.72 -26.13
CA GLN A 272 -1.11 -3.35 -25.82
C GLN A 272 0.07 -2.48 -25.34
N ILE A 273 1.21 -3.06 -24.97
CA ILE A 273 2.41 -2.29 -24.65
C ILE A 273 3.24 -2.15 -25.91
N GLU A 274 3.18 -0.98 -26.54
CA GLU A 274 3.86 -0.71 -27.82
C GLU A 274 5.38 -0.64 -27.65
N ASP A 275 5.87 0.03 -26.60
CA ASP A 275 7.31 0.16 -26.34
C ASP A 275 7.93 -1.20 -25.98
N PRO A 276 8.94 -1.67 -26.76
CA PRO A 276 9.54 -2.98 -26.52
C PRO A 276 10.29 -3.08 -25.19
N TYR A 277 10.84 -1.99 -24.67
CA TYR A 277 11.55 -1.97 -23.40
C TYR A 277 10.56 -2.10 -22.24
N LEU A 278 9.52 -1.27 -22.23
CA LEU A 278 8.45 -1.33 -21.20
C LEU A 278 7.74 -2.67 -21.23
N ARG A 279 7.44 -3.21 -22.41
CA ARG A 279 6.84 -4.53 -22.57
C ARG A 279 7.71 -5.63 -21.96
N ARG A 280 9.01 -5.62 -22.22
CA ARG A 280 9.94 -6.59 -21.64
C ARG A 280 10.02 -6.44 -20.13
N SER A 281 10.11 -5.23 -19.63
CA SER A 281 10.12 -4.94 -18.20
C SER A 281 8.85 -5.46 -17.52
N ALA A 282 7.67 -5.18 -18.08
CA ALA A 282 6.39 -5.64 -17.56
C ALA A 282 6.30 -7.18 -17.54
N LEU A 283 6.75 -7.86 -18.59
CA LEU A 283 6.73 -9.33 -18.64
C LEU A 283 7.72 -9.96 -17.63
N ASN A 284 8.89 -9.35 -17.42
CA ASN A 284 9.81 -9.80 -16.39
C ASN A 284 9.24 -9.62 -14.99
N SER A 285 8.60 -8.50 -14.73
CA SER A 285 7.93 -8.24 -13.45
C SER A 285 6.73 -9.18 -13.23
N LEU A 286 5.98 -9.49 -14.29
CA LEU A 286 4.89 -10.46 -14.24
C LEU A 286 5.38 -11.86 -13.83
N ALA A 287 6.54 -12.29 -14.32
CA ALA A 287 7.14 -13.56 -13.93
C ALA A 287 7.52 -13.61 -12.43
N LEU A 288 7.64 -12.47 -11.76
CA LEU A 288 7.91 -12.36 -10.34
C LEU A 288 6.65 -12.09 -9.50
N ALA A 289 5.49 -11.93 -10.12
CA ALA A 289 4.27 -11.51 -9.44
C ALA A 289 3.31 -12.66 -9.08
N GLY A 290 3.68 -13.90 -9.39
CA GLY A 290 2.82 -15.08 -9.21
C GLY A 290 2.60 -15.47 -7.74
N GLU A 291 1.61 -16.33 -7.49
CA GLU A 291 1.28 -16.82 -6.14
C GLU A 291 2.38 -17.69 -5.54
N GLU A 292 3.19 -18.34 -6.34
CA GLU A 292 4.31 -19.17 -5.90
C GLU A 292 5.35 -18.37 -5.11
N GLN A 293 5.38 -17.06 -5.26
CA GLN A 293 6.28 -16.16 -4.52
C GLN A 293 6.04 -16.24 -3.00
N GLN A 294 4.83 -16.56 -2.55
CA GLN A 294 4.53 -16.77 -1.13
C GLN A 294 5.49 -17.77 -0.49
N ARG A 295 5.82 -18.86 -1.18
CA ARG A 295 6.67 -19.94 -0.67
C ARG A 295 8.15 -19.60 -0.63
N LEU A 296 8.55 -18.55 -1.33
CA LEU A 296 9.94 -18.11 -1.40
C LEU A 296 10.33 -17.19 -0.23
N TYR A 297 9.35 -16.74 0.54
CA TYR A 297 9.57 -15.82 1.66
C TYR A 297 8.73 -16.27 2.85
N ASP A 298 9.39 -16.89 3.81
CA ASP A 298 8.78 -17.31 5.06
C ASP A 298 8.81 -16.15 6.07
N LEU A 299 7.65 -15.79 6.60
CA LEU A 299 7.48 -14.77 7.63
C LEU A 299 7.14 -15.37 9.00
N SER A 300 7.24 -16.68 9.13
CA SER A 300 6.94 -17.37 10.38
C SER A 300 8.09 -17.22 11.39
N PHE A 301 7.75 -17.47 12.63
CA PHE A 301 8.71 -17.52 13.73
C PHE A 301 9.62 -18.77 13.69
N SER A 302 9.33 -19.72 12.81
CA SER A 302 10.04 -21.00 12.67
C SER A 302 11.31 -20.96 11.82
N GLN A 303 11.73 -19.77 11.40
CA GLN A 303 12.94 -19.57 10.55
C GLN A 303 14.27 -19.72 11.29
N GLU A 304 14.38 -20.41 12.35
CA GLU A 304 15.66 -20.61 13.05
C GLU A 304 16.58 -21.63 12.36
#